data_b5f74bcca1618d5e3f436281b798de0b
#
_entry.id   b5f74bcca1618d5e3f436281b798de0b
#
_cell.length_a   1.000
_cell.length_b   1.000
_cell.length_c   1.000
_cell.angle_alpha   90.00
_cell.angle_beta   90.00
_cell.angle_gamma   90.00
#
_symmetry.space_group_name_H-M   'P 1'
#
loop_
_entity.id
_entity.type
_entity.pdbx_description
1 polymer ?
#
loop_
_entity_poly.entity_id
_entity_poly.type
_entity_poly.pdbx_seq_one_letter_code
_entity_poly.pdbx_strand_id
1 'polypeptide(L)'
;MKKPFGKKSEEKEEEPKVEKVSKETSLVDVDYNRKRLFKKGVNLMADEKLEEAITVFEQALRIDPDNVETLLKLGYARFHLDDHHEALRVYDKILDIDVTNPEAWNLKGLVHYEQKNYSKALDSVEKAIETDPTYGMAWYNKACFLSLLNQVPESLESLKRSIEIDVKNARKSIRDKDFVNVRVEEGFKRIQEVVVLESVRQGYHTIGSIVWTTFLDKKDAEDALRKLLEKGLIVKNEKRDGLSRIPVYDLAPNVAEKMGKEKKGLFGITRKKLPKPVKNLKELSQAIQIAKEAIEEENAEKAIEIFEEFIDPKKSGEHMIENFFDEHREIRLWKIRLKDRGNDYFEENKEKMLVVFDNIEVTITKKLRNEIS
;
A
#
# COMPACT_ATOMS: atom_id res chain seq x y z
N MET A 1 11.44 103.92 -9.40
CA MET A 1 11.28 103.13 -8.15
C MET A 1 11.08 101.68 -8.51
N LYS A 2 12.09 100.85 -8.33
CA LYS A 2 12.14 99.46 -8.73
C LYS A 2 11.88 98.57 -7.49
N LYS A 3 10.90 97.67 -7.56
CA LYS A 3 10.71 96.65 -6.55
C LYS A 3 11.57 95.43 -6.92
N PRO A 4 12.12 94.70 -5.95
CA PRO A 4 13.00 93.56 -6.21
C PRO A 4 12.24 92.26 -6.39
N PHE A 5 12.83 91.36 -7.16
CA PHE A 5 12.39 90.03 -7.55
C PHE A 5 12.32 89.08 -6.35
N GLY A 6 11.26 88.34 -6.33
CA GLY A 6 11.10 87.24 -5.39
C GLY A 6 11.97 86.01 -5.75
N LYS A 7 12.52 85.36 -4.74
CA LYS A 7 13.25 84.09 -4.82
C LYS A 7 12.28 82.94 -5.12
N LYS A 8 12.57 82.19 -6.17
CA LYS A 8 11.99 80.85 -6.38
C LYS A 8 12.56 79.93 -5.36
N SER A 9 11.68 79.28 -4.61
CA SER A 9 11.98 78.13 -3.78
C SER A 9 12.22 76.88 -4.69
N GLU A 10 13.41 76.32 -4.60
CA GLU A 10 13.74 75.04 -5.18
C GLU A 10 13.00 73.92 -4.35
N GLU A 11 11.96 73.39 -4.94
CA GLU A 11 11.40 72.11 -4.47
C GLU A 11 12.43 71.04 -4.81
N LYS A 12 13.03 70.45 -3.76
CA LYS A 12 13.79 69.23 -3.88
C LYS A 12 12.78 68.12 -4.10
N GLU A 13 12.78 67.53 -5.28
CA GLU A 13 12.18 66.19 -5.52
C GLU A 13 12.86 65.16 -4.61
N GLU A 14 12.15 64.71 -3.60
CA GLU A 14 12.54 63.52 -2.85
C GLU A 14 12.40 62.29 -3.77
N GLU A 15 13.53 61.69 -4.17
CA GLU A 15 13.56 60.38 -4.79
C GLU A 15 12.88 59.38 -3.87
N PRO A 16 11.99 58.48 -4.40
CA PRO A 16 11.37 57.45 -3.58
C PRO A 16 12.46 56.54 -3.03
N LYS A 17 12.58 56.48 -1.72
CA LYS A 17 13.42 55.51 -1.02
C LYS A 17 12.95 54.11 -1.43
N VAL A 18 13.69 53.48 -2.33
CA VAL A 18 13.59 52.04 -2.58
C VAL A 18 14.01 51.36 -1.29
N GLU A 19 13.03 50.96 -0.47
CA GLU A 19 13.24 50.03 0.62
C GLU A 19 13.86 48.76 0.03
N LYS A 20 15.17 48.58 0.22
CA LYS A 20 15.85 47.33 0.02
C LYS A 20 15.25 46.34 1.03
N VAL A 21 14.20 45.61 0.62
CA VAL A 21 13.75 44.43 1.30
C VAL A 21 14.78 43.32 1.00
N SER A 22 15.93 43.37 1.64
CA SER A 22 16.79 42.21 1.81
C SER A 22 16.18 41.37 2.94
N LYS A 23 15.09 40.65 2.68
CA LYS A 23 14.78 39.50 3.48
C LYS A 23 15.82 38.43 3.12
N GLU A 24 16.88 38.34 3.90
CA GLU A 24 17.62 37.11 4.05
C GLU A 24 16.61 36.08 4.54
N THR A 25 16.02 35.33 3.59
CA THR A 25 15.22 34.16 3.90
C THR A 25 16.16 33.21 4.65
N SER A 26 15.88 32.97 5.93
CA SER A 26 16.76 32.11 6.72
C SER A 26 16.86 30.75 6.05
N LEU A 27 17.99 30.04 6.16
CA LEU A 27 18.14 28.68 5.63
C LEU A 27 17.04 27.77 6.17
N VAL A 28 16.55 28.03 7.38
CA VAL A 28 15.42 27.34 8.02
C VAL A 28 14.12 27.57 7.23
N ASP A 29 13.84 28.79 6.77
CA ASP A 29 12.64 29.11 5.99
C ASP A 29 12.68 28.46 4.61
N VAL A 30 13.86 28.35 4.01
CA VAL A 30 14.06 27.70 2.70
C VAL A 30 13.78 26.19 2.81
N ASP A 31 14.37 25.52 3.80
CA ASP A 31 14.15 24.08 4.03
C ASP A 31 12.70 23.78 4.45
N TYR A 32 12.10 24.62 5.28
CA TYR A 32 10.69 24.52 5.64
C TYR A 32 9.79 24.61 4.40
N ASN A 33 10.01 25.59 3.52
CA ASN A 33 9.23 25.74 2.29
C ASN A 33 9.40 24.54 1.35
N ARG A 34 10.61 24.01 1.19
CA ARG A 34 10.88 22.80 0.40
C ARG A 34 10.10 21.60 0.94
N LYS A 35 10.19 21.34 2.25
CA LYS A 35 9.46 20.23 2.90
C LYS A 35 7.94 20.38 2.78
N ARG A 36 7.42 21.59 2.90
CA ARG A 36 6.00 21.91 2.72
C ARG A 36 5.53 21.60 1.29
N LEU A 37 6.31 22.02 0.28
CA LEU A 37 6.01 21.72 -1.12
C LEU A 37 6.08 20.20 -1.37
N PHE A 38 7.10 19.52 -0.88
CA PHE A 38 7.22 18.08 -1.00
C PHE A 38 5.99 17.35 -0.42
N LYS A 39 5.59 17.68 0.81
CA LYS A 39 4.41 17.11 1.44
C LYS A 39 3.13 17.39 0.64
N LYS A 40 2.97 18.61 0.13
CA LYS A 40 1.83 18.97 -0.73
C LYS A 40 1.82 18.11 -2.00
N GLY A 41 2.96 17.91 -2.66
CA GLY A 41 3.07 17.05 -3.84
C GLY A 41 2.70 15.60 -3.55
N VAL A 42 3.16 15.05 -2.41
CA VAL A 42 2.81 13.68 -1.99
C VAL A 42 1.30 13.54 -1.74
N ASN A 43 0.66 14.53 -1.11
CA ASN A 43 -0.78 14.52 -0.91
C ASN A 43 -1.54 14.57 -2.25
N LEU A 44 -1.10 15.41 -3.19
CA LEU A 44 -1.70 15.48 -4.53
C LEU A 44 -1.56 14.15 -5.30
N MET A 45 -0.43 13.43 -5.14
CA MET A 45 -0.29 12.09 -5.69
C MET A 45 -1.29 11.10 -5.07
N ALA A 46 -1.51 11.17 -3.75
CA ALA A 46 -2.49 10.34 -3.07
C ALA A 46 -3.94 10.63 -3.55
N ASP A 47 -4.19 11.88 -3.96
CA ASP A 47 -5.46 12.32 -4.56
C ASP A 47 -5.58 12.03 -6.06
N GLU A 48 -4.59 11.34 -6.65
CA GLU A 48 -4.49 11.04 -8.10
C GLU A 48 -4.37 12.29 -8.99
N LYS A 49 -4.03 13.46 -8.40
CA LYS A 49 -3.80 14.74 -9.11
C LYS A 49 -2.34 14.86 -9.55
N LEU A 50 -1.94 13.99 -10.48
CA LEU A 50 -0.53 13.81 -10.83
C LEU A 50 0.09 15.05 -11.51
N GLU A 51 -0.63 15.76 -12.37
CA GLU A 51 -0.14 16.98 -13.04
C GLU A 51 0.11 18.10 -12.03
N GLU A 52 -0.80 18.26 -11.05
CA GLU A 52 -0.61 19.24 -9.98
C GLU A 52 0.57 18.84 -9.08
N ALA A 53 0.72 17.54 -8.78
CA ALA A 53 1.84 17.01 -8.00
C ALA A 53 3.18 17.31 -8.69
N ILE A 54 3.29 17.07 -10.00
CA ILE A 54 4.47 17.38 -10.81
C ILE A 54 4.83 18.87 -10.68
N THR A 55 3.83 19.77 -10.86
CA THR A 55 4.06 21.22 -10.73
C THR A 55 4.62 21.59 -9.36
N VAL A 56 4.12 20.96 -8.30
CA VAL A 56 4.56 21.24 -6.92
C VAL A 56 5.95 20.63 -6.64
N PHE A 57 6.26 19.43 -7.16
CA PHE A 57 7.61 18.86 -7.06
C PHE A 57 8.64 19.68 -7.80
N GLU A 58 8.31 20.20 -9.00
CA GLU A 58 9.19 21.10 -9.74
C GLU A 58 9.45 22.40 -8.98
N GLN A 59 8.45 22.95 -8.25
CA GLN A 59 8.65 24.09 -7.36
C GLN A 59 9.60 23.73 -6.20
N ALA A 60 9.48 22.55 -5.61
CA ALA A 60 10.39 22.09 -4.57
C ALA A 60 11.82 21.92 -5.10
N LEU A 61 11.99 21.40 -6.32
CA LEU A 61 13.28 21.22 -6.98
C LEU A 61 13.91 22.55 -7.47
N ARG A 62 13.17 23.64 -7.59
CA ARG A 62 13.78 24.98 -7.77
C ARG A 62 14.51 25.44 -6.52
N ILE A 63 14.10 24.97 -5.35
CA ILE A 63 14.73 25.28 -4.06
C ILE A 63 15.95 24.38 -3.83
N ASP A 64 15.78 23.07 -4.10
CA ASP A 64 16.82 22.05 -3.92
C ASP A 64 16.83 21.12 -5.14
N PRO A 65 17.61 21.45 -6.19
CA PRO A 65 17.59 20.76 -7.47
C PRO A 65 18.02 19.29 -7.41
N ASP A 66 18.80 18.93 -6.40
CA ASP A 66 19.42 17.60 -6.27
C ASP A 66 18.78 16.76 -5.17
N ASN A 67 17.59 17.16 -4.72
CA ASN A 67 16.84 16.42 -3.74
C ASN A 67 16.32 15.09 -4.31
N VAL A 68 17.02 14.01 -4.03
CA VAL A 68 16.74 12.67 -4.57
C VAL A 68 15.33 12.20 -4.22
N GLU A 69 14.85 12.45 -2.99
CA GLU A 69 13.49 12.05 -2.58
C GLU A 69 12.41 12.73 -3.43
N THR A 70 12.57 14.03 -3.69
CA THR A 70 11.64 14.80 -4.56
C THR A 70 11.75 14.34 -6.02
N LEU A 71 12.96 14.08 -6.52
CA LEU A 71 13.17 13.55 -7.86
C LEU A 71 12.52 12.18 -8.03
N LEU A 72 12.63 11.26 -7.04
CA LEU A 72 11.95 9.95 -7.08
C LEU A 72 10.43 10.12 -7.21
N LYS A 73 9.82 11.02 -6.43
CA LYS A 73 8.37 11.28 -6.53
C LYS A 73 7.97 11.93 -7.85
N LEU A 74 8.78 12.86 -8.36
CA LEU A 74 8.57 13.47 -9.67
C LEU A 74 8.62 12.42 -10.79
N GLY A 75 9.67 11.58 -10.81
CA GLY A 75 9.81 10.52 -11.79
C GLY A 75 8.65 9.51 -11.73
N TYR A 76 8.21 9.16 -10.53
CA TYR A 76 7.05 8.30 -10.33
C TYR A 76 5.75 8.93 -10.87
N ALA A 77 5.51 10.22 -10.60
CA ALA A 77 4.32 10.91 -11.12
C ALA A 77 4.34 10.99 -12.66
N ARG A 78 5.51 11.29 -13.26
CA ARG A 78 5.71 11.27 -14.73
C ARG A 78 5.44 9.89 -15.32
N PHE A 79 5.96 8.84 -14.68
CA PHE A 79 5.72 7.45 -15.09
C PHE A 79 4.23 7.09 -15.11
N HIS A 80 3.47 7.49 -14.11
CA HIS A 80 2.03 7.23 -14.04
C HIS A 80 1.17 8.08 -14.99
N LEU A 81 1.73 9.12 -15.58
CA LEU A 81 1.13 9.87 -16.69
C LEU A 81 1.61 9.38 -18.06
N ASP A 82 2.23 8.19 -18.15
CA ASP A 82 2.82 7.62 -19.36
C ASP A 82 3.92 8.50 -20.00
N ASP A 83 4.41 9.52 -19.26
CA ASP A 83 5.52 10.38 -19.70
C ASP A 83 6.87 9.66 -19.46
N HIS A 84 7.04 8.54 -20.13
CA HIS A 84 8.19 7.64 -19.97
C HIS A 84 9.52 8.31 -20.25
N HIS A 85 9.55 9.26 -21.21
CA HIS A 85 10.77 9.96 -21.57
C HIS A 85 11.26 10.86 -20.41
N GLU A 86 10.38 11.66 -19.87
CA GLU A 86 10.74 12.53 -18.74
C GLU A 86 10.99 11.74 -17.45
N ALA A 87 10.25 10.65 -17.24
CA ALA A 87 10.52 9.74 -16.12
C ALA A 87 11.97 9.19 -16.18
N LEU A 88 12.42 8.71 -17.35
CA LEU A 88 13.80 8.24 -17.54
C LEU A 88 14.81 9.36 -17.29
N ARG A 89 14.57 10.59 -17.79
CA ARG A 89 15.47 11.73 -17.55
C ARG A 89 15.62 12.05 -16.07
N VAL A 90 14.51 11.98 -15.33
CA VAL A 90 14.53 12.22 -13.87
C VAL A 90 15.31 11.11 -13.16
N TYR A 91 15.12 9.83 -13.53
CA TYR A 91 15.86 8.73 -12.93
C TYR A 91 17.35 8.77 -13.32
N ASP A 92 17.69 9.16 -14.55
CA ASP A 92 19.08 9.38 -14.94
C ASP A 92 19.73 10.48 -14.11
N LYS A 93 19.01 11.60 -13.87
CA LYS A 93 19.50 12.65 -12.98
C LYS A 93 19.76 12.14 -11.55
N ILE A 94 18.90 11.27 -11.02
CA ILE A 94 19.15 10.66 -9.70
C ILE A 94 20.44 9.83 -9.73
N LEU A 95 20.65 9.07 -10.80
CA LEU A 95 21.85 8.22 -10.95
C LEU A 95 23.12 9.00 -11.23
N ASP A 96 23.02 10.22 -11.77
CA ASP A 96 24.14 11.15 -11.87
C ASP A 96 24.55 11.70 -10.49
N ILE A 97 23.60 11.86 -9.56
CA ILE A 97 23.83 12.28 -8.18
C ILE A 97 24.33 11.11 -7.32
N ASP A 98 23.65 9.96 -7.44
CA ASP A 98 23.95 8.73 -6.70
C ASP A 98 23.76 7.50 -7.60
N VAL A 99 24.86 7.08 -8.25
CA VAL A 99 24.88 5.93 -9.14
C VAL A 99 24.54 4.61 -8.43
N THR A 100 24.61 4.60 -7.10
CA THR A 100 24.33 3.42 -6.28
C THR A 100 22.88 3.38 -5.77
N ASN A 101 22.01 4.26 -6.24
CA ASN A 101 20.61 4.30 -5.83
C ASN A 101 19.81 3.13 -6.41
N PRO A 102 19.45 2.10 -5.62
CA PRO A 102 18.77 0.91 -6.14
C PRO A 102 17.33 1.18 -6.57
N GLU A 103 16.66 2.16 -5.93
CA GLU A 103 15.29 2.53 -6.28
C GLU A 103 15.23 3.18 -7.66
N ALA A 104 16.17 4.08 -7.98
CA ALA A 104 16.25 4.72 -9.29
C ALA A 104 16.51 3.69 -10.41
N TRP A 105 17.44 2.75 -10.20
CA TRP A 105 17.68 1.66 -11.15
C TRP A 105 16.43 0.79 -11.34
N ASN A 106 15.76 0.41 -10.27
CA ASN A 106 14.53 -0.37 -10.33
C ASN A 106 13.41 0.35 -11.08
N LEU A 107 13.23 1.65 -10.85
CA LEU A 107 12.21 2.47 -11.51
C LEU A 107 12.52 2.66 -13.01
N LYS A 108 13.79 2.80 -13.40
CA LYS A 108 14.18 2.71 -14.83
C LYS A 108 13.76 1.38 -15.45
N GLY A 109 13.96 0.29 -14.73
CA GLY A 109 13.52 -1.04 -15.14
C GLY A 109 12.02 -1.08 -15.41
N LEU A 110 11.20 -0.49 -14.54
CA LEU A 110 9.75 -0.43 -14.72
C LEU A 110 9.34 0.40 -15.94
N VAL A 111 10.03 1.51 -16.23
CA VAL A 111 9.75 2.27 -17.46
C VAL A 111 10.04 1.43 -18.72
N HIS A 112 11.15 0.70 -18.73
CA HIS A 112 11.46 -0.20 -19.86
C HIS A 112 10.49 -1.36 -19.95
N TYR A 113 9.96 -1.86 -18.83
CA TYR A 113 8.92 -2.87 -18.79
C TYR A 113 7.62 -2.38 -19.47
N GLU A 114 7.14 -1.17 -19.14
CA GLU A 114 5.95 -0.58 -19.79
C GLU A 114 6.16 -0.40 -21.31
N GLN A 115 7.38 -0.09 -21.72
CA GLN A 115 7.76 -0.05 -23.13
C GLN A 115 7.93 -1.45 -23.77
N LYS A 116 7.66 -2.54 -23.03
CA LYS A 116 7.88 -3.94 -23.43
C LYS A 116 9.33 -4.29 -23.77
N ASN A 117 10.27 -3.48 -23.30
CA ASN A 117 11.69 -3.65 -23.50
C ASN A 117 12.29 -4.50 -22.36
N TYR A 118 11.85 -5.76 -22.27
CA TYR A 118 12.13 -6.61 -21.11
C TYR A 118 13.62 -6.87 -20.87
N SER A 119 14.44 -6.89 -21.94
CA SER A 119 15.90 -7.01 -21.78
C SER A 119 16.51 -5.80 -21.09
N LYS A 120 16.14 -4.56 -21.50
CA LYS A 120 16.62 -3.34 -20.83
C LYS A 120 16.06 -3.20 -19.41
N ALA A 121 14.81 -3.68 -19.22
CA ALA A 121 14.21 -3.74 -17.90
C ALA A 121 15.03 -4.66 -16.98
N LEU A 122 15.43 -5.84 -17.49
CA LEU A 122 16.26 -6.79 -16.76
C LEU A 122 17.64 -6.20 -16.41
N ASP A 123 18.35 -5.60 -17.39
CA ASP A 123 19.64 -4.94 -17.15
C ASP A 123 19.54 -3.88 -16.04
N SER A 124 18.46 -3.12 -16.00
CA SER A 124 18.26 -2.07 -15.00
C SER A 124 18.05 -2.64 -13.59
N VAL A 125 17.20 -3.66 -13.44
CA VAL A 125 16.97 -4.25 -12.11
C VAL A 125 18.15 -5.08 -11.64
N GLU A 126 18.97 -5.62 -12.53
CA GLU A 126 20.23 -6.27 -12.16
C GLU A 126 21.21 -5.26 -11.54
N LYS A 127 21.33 -4.05 -12.08
CA LYS A 127 22.08 -2.97 -11.45
C LYS A 127 21.51 -2.59 -10.08
N ALA A 128 20.18 -2.54 -9.91
CA ALA A 128 19.58 -2.32 -8.61
C ALA A 128 19.98 -3.41 -7.59
N ILE A 129 20.02 -4.68 -8.02
CA ILE A 129 20.44 -5.82 -7.19
C ILE A 129 21.94 -5.77 -6.88
N GLU A 130 22.78 -5.36 -7.84
CA GLU A 130 24.21 -5.19 -7.62
C GLU A 130 24.51 -4.12 -6.57
N THR A 131 23.74 -3.03 -6.57
CA THR A 131 23.89 -1.93 -5.60
C THR A 131 23.32 -2.28 -4.23
N ASP A 132 22.16 -2.96 -4.19
CA ASP A 132 21.56 -3.47 -2.96
C ASP A 132 20.97 -4.87 -3.15
N PRO A 133 21.72 -5.94 -2.83
CA PRO A 133 21.23 -7.32 -2.90
C PRO A 133 20.05 -7.62 -1.98
N THR A 134 19.71 -6.74 -1.04
CA THR A 134 18.59 -6.88 -0.12
C THR A 134 17.34 -6.13 -0.60
N TYR A 135 17.41 -5.44 -1.74
CA TYR A 135 16.28 -4.72 -2.29
C TYR A 135 15.27 -5.68 -2.95
N GLY A 136 14.35 -6.22 -2.16
CA GLY A 136 13.40 -7.28 -2.55
C GLY A 136 12.53 -6.94 -3.74
N MET A 137 12.22 -5.65 -4.00
CA MET A 137 11.45 -5.22 -5.17
C MET A 137 12.20 -5.44 -6.48
N ALA A 138 13.52 -5.23 -6.51
CA ALA A 138 14.31 -5.50 -7.72
C ALA A 138 14.34 -7.00 -8.03
N TRP A 139 14.48 -7.86 -7.03
CA TRP A 139 14.36 -9.31 -7.21
C TRP A 139 12.98 -9.73 -7.73
N TYR A 140 11.93 -9.09 -7.22
CA TYR A 140 10.56 -9.35 -7.70
C TYR A 140 10.39 -8.96 -9.16
N ASN A 141 10.81 -7.75 -9.52
CA ASN A 141 10.71 -7.26 -10.89
C ASN A 141 11.60 -8.07 -11.84
N LYS A 142 12.81 -8.48 -11.40
CA LYS A 142 13.65 -9.43 -12.14
C LYS A 142 12.90 -10.71 -12.46
N ALA A 143 12.20 -11.26 -11.47
CA ALA A 143 11.39 -12.47 -11.67
C ALA A 143 10.28 -12.26 -12.70
N CYS A 144 9.56 -11.13 -12.66
CA CYS A 144 8.55 -10.77 -13.66
C CYS A 144 9.16 -10.70 -15.06
N PHE A 145 10.26 -9.97 -15.23
CA PHE A 145 10.88 -9.76 -16.55
C PHE A 145 11.42 -11.07 -17.14
N LEU A 146 12.03 -11.93 -16.30
CA LEU A 146 12.47 -13.26 -16.70
C LEU A 146 11.30 -14.16 -17.10
N SER A 147 10.18 -14.10 -16.40
CA SER A 147 8.95 -14.81 -16.76
C SER A 147 8.46 -14.39 -18.14
N LEU A 148 8.41 -13.09 -18.43
CA LEU A 148 7.99 -12.55 -19.71
C LEU A 148 8.96 -12.89 -20.84
N LEU A 149 10.25 -13.07 -20.53
CA LEU A 149 11.27 -13.58 -21.45
C LEU A 149 11.27 -15.12 -21.57
N ASN A 150 10.31 -15.81 -20.92
CA ASN A 150 10.18 -17.25 -20.87
C ASN A 150 11.41 -17.98 -20.26
N GLN A 151 12.16 -17.28 -19.41
CA GLN A 151 13.28 -17.83 -18.63
C GLN A 151 12.77 -18.30 -17.27
N VAL A 152 12.03 -19.43 -17.30
CA VAL A 152 11.22 -19.90 -16.15
C VAL A 152 12.07 -20.29 -14.93
N PRO A 153 13.17 -21.05 -15.06
CA PRO A 153 13.99 -21.43 -13.90
C PRO A 153 14.58 -20.21 -13.17
N GLU A 154 15.11 -19.23 -13.90
CA GLU A 154 15.72 -18.01 -13.38
C GLU A 154 14.65 -17.10 -12.76
N SER A 155 13.46 -17.07 -13.35
CA SER A 155 12.30 -16.36 -12.79
C SER A 155 11.92 -16.91 -11.42
N LEU A 156 11.81 -18.24 -11.29
CA LEU A 156 11.48 -18.90 -10.02
C LEU A 156 12.55 -18.65 -8.95
N GLU A 157 13.83 -18.71 -9.30
CA GLU A 157 14.90 -18.44 -8.34
C GLU A 157 14.91 -16.98 -7.88
N SER A 158 14.71 -16.03 -8.81
CA SER A 158 14.59 -14.61 -8.48
C SER A 158 13.36 -14.33 -7.60
N LEU A 159 12.22 -14.96 -7.90
CA LEU A 159 11.00 -14.84 -7.10
C LEU A 159 11.19 -15.41 -5.70
N LYS A 160 11.83 -16.58 -5.59
CA LYS A 160 12.18 -17.18 -4.29
C LYS A 160 13.06 -16.22 -3.49
N ARG A 161 14.07 -15.63 -4.10
CA ARG A 161 14.96 -14.66 -3.43
C ARG A 161 14.19 -13.43 -2.95
N SER A 162 13.29 -12.89 -3.78
CA SER A 162 12.41 -11.81 -3.39
C SER A 162 11.53 -12.14 -2.17
N ILE A 163 11.02 -13.38 -2.10
CA ILE A 163 10.17 -13.87 -1.00
C ILE A 163 10.99 -14.07 0.29
N GLU A 164 12.23 -14.52 0.18
CA GLU A 164 13.15 -14.63 1.33
C GLU A 164 13.41 -13.26 1.98
N ILE A 165 13.47 -12.19 1.17
CA ILE A 165 13.63 -10.81 1.65
C ILE A 165 12.32 -10.26 2.20
N ASP A 166 11.22 -10.38 1.45
CA ASP A 166 9.87 -9.96 1.90
C ASP A 166 8.83 -11.00 1.49
N VAL A 167 8.32 -11.73 2.47
CA VAL A 167 7.29 -12.78 2.29
C VAL A 167 6.01 -12.26 1.63
N LYS A 168 5.73 -10.94 1.69
CA LYS A 168 4.58 -10.33 1.00
C LYS A 168 4.65 -10.49 -0.51
N ASN A 169 5.85 -10.63 -1.08
CA ASN A 169 6.06 -10.86 -2.50
C ASN A 169 5.50 -12.21 -2.96
N ALA A 170 5.46 -13.22 -2.08
CA ALA A 170 4.79 -14.49 -2.38
C ALA A 170 3.30 -14.27 -2.69
N ARG A 171 2.60 -13.51 -1.84
CA ARG A 171 1.18 -13.21 -2.04
C ARG A 171 0.94 -12.33 -3.28
N LYS A 172 1.82 -11.36 -3.54
CA LYS A 172 1.75 -10.52 -4.73
C LYS A 172 1.84 -11.36 -6.00
N SER A 173 2.76 -12.33 -6.07
CA SER A 173 3.01 -13.18 -7.24
C SER A 173 1.81 -14.06 -7.64
N ILE A 174 0.94 -14.43 -6.69
CA ILE A 174 -0.24 -15.28 -6.96
C ILE A 174 -1.18 -14.63 -8.00
N ARG A 175 -1.33 -13.31 -7.97
CA ARG A 175 -2.25 -12.57 -8.85
C ARG A 175 -1.56 -11.87 -10.02
N ASP A 176 -0.26 -11.80 -9.98
CA ASP A 176 0.51 -11.05 -10.97
C ASP A 176 0.50 -11.76 -12.32
N LYS A 177 0.01 -11.05 -13.35
CA LYS A 177 -0.17 -11.60 -14.72
C LYS A 177 1.15 -12.01 -15.36
N ASP A 178 2.25 -11.43 -14.92
CA ASP A 178 3.57 -11.72 -15.47
C ASP A 178 4.02 -13.14 -15.18
N PHE A 179 3.45 -13.81 -14.17
CA PHE A 179 3.77 -15.20 -13.82
C PHE A 179 2.87 -16.26 -14.44
N VAL A 180 2.06 -15.92 -15.44
CA VAL A 180 1.15 -16.91 -16.10
C VAL A 180 1.91 -18.14 -16.57
N ASN A 181 3.07 -17.97 -17.20
CA ASN A 181 3.90 -19.07 -17.72
C ASN A 181 4.58 -19.88 -16.60
N VAL A 182 4.79 -19.27 -15.43
CA VAL A 182 5.53 -19.85 -14.31
C VAL A 182 4.60 -20.58 -13.32
N ARG A 183 3.31 -20.23 -13.29
CA ARG A 183 2.33 -20.77 -12.30
C ARG A 183 2.12 -22.27 -12.40
N VAL A 184 2.31 -22.84 -13.57
CA VAL A 184 2.16 -24.29 -13.81
C VAL A 184 3.31 -25.12 -13.22
N GLU A 185 4.41 -24.50 -12.92
CA GLU A 185 5.62 -25.14 -12.46
C GLU A 185 5.54 -25.57 -10.99
N GLU A 186 6.16 -26.70 -10.66
CA GLU A 186 6.20 -27.22 -9.29
C GLU A 186 6.90 -26.24 -8.33
N GLY A 187 7.88 -25.48 -8.83
CA GLY A 187 8.52 -24.40 -8.07
C GLY A 187 7.54 -23.33 -7.59
N PHE A 188 6.57 -22.96 -8.43
CA PHE A 188 5.55 -21.98 -8.08
C PHE A 188 4.52 -22.55 -7.09
N LYS A 189 4.18 -23.84 -7.20
CA LYS A 189 3.32 -24.53 -6.21
C LYS A 189 3.90 -24.51 -4.80
N ARG A 190 5.23 -24.56 -4.67
CA ARG A 190 5.90 -24.39 -3.37
C ARG A 190 5.71 -22.96 -2.82
N ILE A 191 5.64 -21.95 -3.69
CA ILE A 191 5.32 -20.58 -3.28
C ILE A 191 3.88 -20.49 -2.76
N GLN A 192 2.92 -21.17 -3.40
CA GLN A 192 1.55 -21.28 -2.90
C GLN A 192 1.50 -21.87 -1.49
N GLU A 193 2.28 -22.94 -1.23
CA GLU A 193 2.40 -23.52 0.12
C GLU A 193 2.95 -22.51 1.15
N VAL A 194 3.97 -21.72 0.78
CA VAL A 194 4.51 -20.65 1.66
C VAL A 194 3.43 -19.62 1.99
N VAL A 195 2.65 -19.19 0.99
CA VAL A 195 1.57 -18.21 1.17
C VAL A 195 0.48 -18.76 2.10
N VAL A 196 0.09 -20.03 1.94
CA VAL A 196 -0.91 -20.68 2.79
C VAL A 196 -0.37 -20.87 4.21
N LEU A 197 0.87 -21.33 4.38
CA LEU A 197 1.49 -21.48 5.70
C LEU A 197 1.56 -20.15 6.45
N GLU A 198 1.94 -19.07 5.75
CA GLU A 198 1.99 -17.73 6.33
C GLU A 198 0.58 -17.24 6.72
N SER A 199 -0.43 -17.52 5.92
CA SER A 199 -1.83 -17.24 6.24
C SER A 199 -2.27 -17.95 7.53
N VAL A 200 -1.99 -19.25 7.66
CA VAL A 200 -2.26 -20.02 8.88
C VAL A 200 -1.48 -19.44 10.08
N ARG A 201 -0.22 -19.07 9.88
CA ARG A 201 0.61 -18.42 10.92
C ARG A 201 0.01 -17.11 11.42
N GLN A 202 -0.59 -16.34 10.52
CA GLN A 202 -1.29 -15.10 10.84
C GLN A 202 -2.63 -15.34 11.54
N GLY A 203 -3.09 -16.61 11.62
CA GLY A 203 -4.29 -17.04 12.32
C GLY A 203 -5.54 -17.07 11.45
N TYR A 204 -5.38 -17.21 10.14
CA TYR A 204 -6.46 -17.54 9.22
C TYR A 204 -6.54 -19.06 9.12
N HIS A 205 -7.53 -19.66 9.79
CA HIS A 205 -7.57 -21.10 10.07
C HIS A 205 -8.56 -21.87 9.21
N THR A 206 -9.48 -21.21 8.51
CA THR A 206 -10.47 -21.87 7.67
C THR A 206 -10.12 -21.76 6.19
N ILE A 207 -10.65 -22.65 5.36
CA ILE A 207 -10.41 -22.61 3.91
C ILE A 207 -10.89 -21.28 3.32
N GLY A 208 -12.04 -20.75 3.75
CA GLY A 208 -12.56 -19.46 3.28
C GLY A 208 -11.63 -18.30 3.61
N SER A 209 -11.17 -18.22 4.88
CA SER A 209 -10.23 -17.16 5.30
C SER A 209 -8.85 -17.28 4.64
N ILE A 210 -8.38 -18.50 4.37
CA ILE A 210 -7.13 -18.77 3.67
C ILE A 210 -7.23 -18.33 2.20
N VAL A 211 -8.24 -18.76 1.48
CA VAL A 211 -8.50 -18.37 0.08
C VAL A 211 -8.56 -16.84 -0.05
N TRP A 212 -9.29 -16.20 0.85
CA TRP A 212 -9.41 -14.77 0.87
C TRP A 212 -8.07 -14.04 1.10
N THR A 213 -7.26 -14.52 2.05
CA THR A 213 -5.99 -13.86 2.38
C THR A 213 -4.89 -14.14 1.39
N THR A 214 -4.90 -15.30 0.76
CA THR A 214 -3.86 -15.76 -0.17
C THR A 214 -4.14 -15.38 -1.62
N PHE A 215 -5.41 -15.13 -1.97
CA PHE A 215 -5.91 -14.98 -3.33
C PHE A 215 -5.77 -16.22 -4.23
N LEU A 216 -5.47 -17.35 -3.65
CA LEU A 216 -5.54 -18.63 -4.35
C LEU A 216 -6.98 -18.98 -4.66
N ASP A 217 -7.21 -19.75 -5.72
CA ASP A 217 -8.49 -20.42 -5.85
C ASP A 217 -8.63 -21.53 -4.77
N LYS A 218 -9.86 -22.00 -4.58
CA LYS A 218 -10.13 -22.99 -3.53
C LYS A 218 -9.34 -24.28 -3.73
N LYS A 219 -9.19 -24.73 -4.97
CA LYS A 219 -8.48 -25.97 -5.32
C LYS A 219 -6.99 -25.86 -4.99
N ASP A 220 -6.35 -24.77 -5.43
CA ASP A 220 -4.93 -24.52 -5.16
C ASP A 220 -4.65 -24.40 -3.65
N ALA A 221 -5.55 -23.72 -2.91
CA ALA A 221 -5.45 -23.63 -1.47
C ALA A 221 -5.61 -25.00 -0.76
N GLU A 222 -6.55 -25.83 -1.21
CA GLU A 222 -6.74 -27.19 -0.69
C GLU A 222 -5.55 -28.09 -0.99
N ASP A 223 -4.97 -28.00 -2.19
CA ASP A 223 -3.77 -28.73 -2.58
C ASP A 223 -2.55 -28.31 -1.75
N ALA A 224 -2.36 -27.01 -1.53
CA ALA A 224 -1.30 -26.49 -0.66
C ALA A 224 -1.49 -26.95 0.81
N LEU A 225 -2.72 -26.88 1.34
CA LEU A 225 -3.03 -27.37 2.70
C LEU A 225 -2.74 -28.87 2.83
N ARG A 226 -3.10 -29.68 1.84
CA ARG A 226 -2.81 -31.12 1.84
C ARG A 226 -1.30 -31.37 1.91
N LYS A 227 -0.51 -30.71 1.07
CA LYS A 227 0.96 -30.83 1.08
C LYS A 227 1.57 -30.36 2.42
N LEU A 228 1.05 -29.30 3.02
CA LEU A 228 1.49 -28.82 4.33
C LEU A 228 1.15 -29.80 5.46
N LEU A 229 0.00 -30.48 5.39
CA LEU A 229 -0.37 -31.57 6.30
C LEU A 229 0.56 -32.77 6.15
N GLU A 230 0.84 -33.22 4.92
CA GLU A 230 1.78 -34.31 4.61
C GLU A 230 3.19 -34.01 5.12
N LYS A 231 3.62 -32.75 5.05
CA LYS A 231 4.90 -32.27 5.60
C LYS A 231 4.90 -32.10 7.13
N GLY A 232 3.75 -32.28 7.79
CA GLY A 232 3.62 -32.07 9.22
C GLY A 232 3.86 -30.63 9.69
N LEU A 233 3.65 -29.65 8.81
CA LEU A 233 3.81 -28.22 9.13
C LEU A 233 2.55 -27.62 9.75
N ILE A 234 1.40 -28.17 9.42
CA ILE A 234 0.09 -27.80 9.97
C ILE A 234 -0.65 -29.03 10.47
N VAL A 235 -1.67 -28.84 11.29
CA VAL A 235 -2.62 -29.85 11.74
C VAL A 235 -4.04 -29.46 11.38
N LYS A 236 -4.89 -30.43 11.09
CA LYS A 236 -6.30 -30.21 10.78
C LYS A 236 -7.14 -30.59 12.01
N ASN A 237 -7.93 -29.65 12.48
CA ASN A 237 -8.87 -29.79 13.58
C ASN A 237 -10.30 -29.54 13.08
N GLU A 238 -11.29 -29.73 13.93
CA GLU A 238 -12.68 -29.36 13.67
C GLU A 238 -13.15 -28.33 14.71
N LYS A 239 -13.84 -27.31 14.24
CA LYS A 239 -14.50 -26.31 15.10
C LYS A 239 -16.00 -26.34 14.84
N ARG A 240 -16.81 -26.20 15.90
CA ARG A 240 -18.25 -26.00 15.74
C ARG A 240 -18.52 -24.56 15.28
N ASP A 241 -19.31 -24.46 14.21
CA ASP A 241 -19.86 -23.19 13.70
C ASP A 241 -21.38 -23.39 13.58
N GLY A 242 -22.11 -22.90 14.58
CA GLY A 242 -23.54 -23.21 14.72
C GLY A 242 -23.79 -24.71 14.86
N LEU A 243 -24.61 -25.29 13.94
CA LEU A 243 -24.92 -26.70 13.88
C LEU A 243 -23.92 -27.54 13.10
N SER A 244 -23.02 -26.89 12.34
CA SER A 244 -22.04 -27.56 11.49
C SER A 244 -20.67 -27.68 12.16
N ARG A 245 -19.89 -28.67 11.69
CA ARG A 245 -18.45 -28.76 12.01
C ARG A 245 -17.67 -28.36 10.78
N ILE A 246 -16.81 -27.35 10.93
CA ILE A 246 -15.93 -26.86 9.86
C ILE A 246 -14.48 -27.27 10.13
N PRO A 247 -13.72 -27.62 9.10
CA PRO A 247 -12.30 -27.87 9.24
C PRO A 247 -11.56 -26.57 9.54
N VAL A 248 -10.64 -26.62 10.51
CA VAL A 248 -9.70 -25.53 10.82
C VAL A 248 -8.28 -26.06 10.77
N TYR A 249 -7.36 -25.21 10.34
CA TYR A 249 -5.95 -25.55 10.14
C TYR A 249 -5.10 -24.71 11.08
N ASP A 250 -4.25 -25.34 11.85
CA ASP A 250 -3.37 -24.72 12.81
C ASP A 250 -1.91 -25.11 12.52
N LEU A 251 -0.95 -24.29 12.95
CA LEU A 251 0.46 -24.69 12.91
C LEU A 251 0.66 -25.95 13.75
N ALA A 252 1.46 -26.90 13.28
CA ALA A 252 1.87 -28.03 14.08
C ALA A 252 2.63 -27.56 15.33
N PRO A 253 2.46 -28.20 16.52
CA PRO A 253 2.99 -27.71 17.79
C PRO A 253 4.51 -27.45 17.77
N ASN A 254 5.28 -28.34 17.13
CA ASN A 254 6.72 -28.22 16.95
C ASN A 254 7.11 -27.02 16.05
N VAL A 255 6.30 -26.69 15.06
CA VAL A 255 6.48 -25.54 14.16
C VAL A 255 6.11 -24.25 14.88
N ALA A 256 4.98 -24.25 15.58
CA ALA A 256 4.54 -23.11 16.40
C ALA A 256 5.56 -22.74 17.48
N GLU A 257 6.18 -23.75 18.13
CA GLU A 257 7.23 -23.53 19.13
C GLU A 257 8.51 -22.92 18.54
N LYS A 258 8.98 -23.45 17.39
CA LYS A 258 10.15 -22.90 16.69
C LYS A 258 9.91 -21.46 16.24
N MET A 259 8.77 -21.18 15.61
CA MET A 259 8.40 -19.84 15.16
C MET A 259 8.09 -18.89 16.33
N GLY A 260 7.65 -19.41 17.48
CA GLY A 260 7.44 -18.63 18.71
C GLY A 260 8.73 -18.18 19.39
N LYS A 261 9.84 -18.92 19.22
CA LYS A 261 11.18 -18.57 19.72
C LYS A 261 11.86 -17.48 18.87
N GLU A 262 11.49 -17.35 17.60
CA GLU A 262 11.99 -16.30 16.68
C GLU A 262 11.29 -14.93 16.87
N LYS A 263 10.86 -14.61 18.09
CA LYS A 263 10.10 -13.39 18.44
C LYS A 263 10.77 -12.04 18.15
N LYS A 264 11.89 -11.97 17.47
CA LYS A 264 12.63 -10.73 17.23
C LYS A 264 13.01 -10.42 15.79
N GLY A 265 12.46 -11.09 14.78
CA GLY A 265 13.01 -10.94 13.42
C GLY A 265 12.06 -10.42 12.36
N LEU A 266 10.79 -10.73 12.32
CA LEU A 266 10.03 -10.43 11.11
C LEU A 266 8.89 -9.40 11.21
N PHE A 267 8.26 -9.18 12.37
CA PHE A 267 7.29 -8.08 12.55
C PHE A 267 7.17 -7.71 14.02
N GLY A 268 7.67 -6.53 14.38
CA GLY A 268 7.56 -5.90 15.71
C GLY A 268 6.14 -5.49 16.11
N ILE A 269 5.16 -6.38 15.98
CA ILE A 269 3.79 -6.14 16.43
C ILE A 269 3.57 -6.89 17.74
N THR A 270 3.64 -6.16 18.85
CA THR A 270 3.17 -6.65 20.14
C THR A 270 1.70 -7.02 20.05
N ARG A 271 1.36 -8.26 20.43
CA ARG A 271 -0.04 -8.71 20.57
C ARG A 271 -0.77 -7.82 21.58
N LYS A 272 -1.52 -6.82 21.13
CA LYS A 272 -2.65 -6.31 21.90
C LYS A 272 -3.70 -7.42 21.99
N LYS A 273 -4.34 -7.60 23.16
CA LYS A 273 -5.46 -8.53 23.32
C LYS A 273 -6.50 -8.20 22.24
N LEU A 274 -6.71 -9.16 21.32
CA LEU A 274 -7.72 -9.01 20.27
C LEU A 274 -9.12 -8.98 20.92
N PRO A 275 -10.01 -8.10 20.48
CA PRO A 275 -11.43 -8.16 20.81
C PRO A 275 -12.02 -9.51 20.41
N LYS A 276 -13.09 -9.92 21.07
CA LYS A 276 -13.78 -11.19 20.73
C LYS A 276 -14.37 -11.07 19.31
N PRO A 277 -14.25 -12.11 18.45
CA PRO A 277 -14.82 -12.06 17.12
C PRO A 277 -16.35 -11.90 17.20
N VAL A 278 -16.89 -11.14 16.23
CA VAL A 278 -18.34 -11.05 16.00
C VAL A 278 -18.88 -12.44 15.68
N LYS A 279 -19.75 -12.97 16.53
CA LYS A 279 -20.12 -14.41 16.50
C LYS A 279 -21.33 -14.71 15.65
N ASN A 280 -22.17 -13.70 15.31
CA ASN A 280 -23.39 -13.90 14.56
C ASN A 280 -23.87 -12.60 13.87
N LEU A 281 -24.89 -12.73 12.99
CA LEU A 281 -25.45 -11.62 12.23
C LEU A 281 -26.06 -10.52 13.14
N LYS A 282 -26.50 -10.83 14.36
CA LYS A 282 -27.01 -9.81 15.30
C LYS A 282 -25.89 -8.94 15.86
N GLU A 283 -24.76 -9.53 16.22
CA GLU A 283 -23.58 -8.79 16.68
C GLU A 283 -22.99 -7.92 15.54
N LEU A 284 -23.04 -8.44 14.29
CA LEU A 284 -22.66 -7.67 13.11
C LEU A 284 -23.61 -6.48 12.87
N SER A 285 -24.92 -6.66 13.03
CA SER A 285 -25.89 -5.57 12.92
C SER A 285 -25.66 -4.48 13.98
N GLN A 286 -25.32 -4.86 15.22
CA GLN A 286 -24.96 -3.90 16.27
C GLN A 286 -23.67 -3.13 15.94
N ALA A 287 -22.66 -3.83 15.43
CA ALA A 287 -21.39 -3.20 15.04
C ALA A 287 -21.58 -2.19 13.89
N ILE A 288 -22.47 -2.51 12.94
CA ILE A 288 -22.84 -1.59 11.85
C ILE A 288 -23.53 -0.34 12.39
N GLN A 289 -24.45 -0.49 13.34
CA GLN A 289 -25.12 0.65 13.95
C GLN A 289 -24.10 1.58 14.63
N ILE A 290 -23.17 1.02 15.38
CA ILE A 290 -22.09 1.79 16.04
C ILE A 290 -21.18 2.48 15.00
N ALA A 291 -20.91 1.82 13.86
CA ALA A 291 -20.14 2.42 12.77
C ALA A 291 -20.87 3.62 12.14
N LYS A 292 -22.17 3.48 11.90
CA LYS A 292 -23.00 4.58 11.38
C LYS A 292 -23.06 5.76 12.34
N GLU A 293 -23.26 5.50 13.62
CA GLU A 293 -23.26 6.54 14.67
C GLU A 293 -21.91 7.28 14.71
N ALA A 294 -20.78 6.55 14.63
CA ALA A 294 -19.46 7.19 14.59
C ALA A 294 -19.23 8.05 13.35
N ILE A 295 -19.82 7.66 12.21
CA ILE A 295 -19.76 8.43 10.96
C ILE A 295 -20.66 9.67 11.08
N GLU A 296 -21.85 9.55 11.65
CA GLU A 296 -22.78 10.65 11.85
C GLU A 296 -22.26 11.68 12.86
N GLU A 297 -21.57 11.23 13.92
CA GLU A 297 -20.91 12.08 14.91
C GLU A 297 -19.63 12.77 14.41
N GLU A 298 -19.25 12.57 13.14
CA GLU A 298 -18.06 13.15 12.51
C GLU A 298 -16.74 12.78 13.22
N ASN A 299 -16.71 11.59 13.82
CA ASN A 299 -15.55 11.11 14.57
C ASN A 299 -14.71 10.13 13.72
N ALA A 300 -13.79 10.68 12.94
CA ALA A 300 -12.92 9.91 12.04
C ALA A 300 -12.05 8.88 12.78
N GLU A 301 -11.57 9.19 14.00
CA GLU A 301 -10.73 8.26 14.78
C GLU A 301 -11.56 7.05 15.24
N LYS A 302 -12.77 7.28 15.74
CA LYS A 302 -13.69 6.22 16.13
C LYS A 302 -14.13 5.37 14.94
N ALA A 303 -14.38 6.00 13.78
CA ALA A 303 -14.68 5.30 12.55
C ALA A 303 -13.50 4.40 12.09
N ILE A 304 -12.25 4.86 12.18
CA ILE A 304 -11.07 4.05 11.88
C ILE A 304 -10.99 2.83 12.80
N GLU A 305 -11.19 2.98 14.10
CA GLU A 305 -11.21 1.88 15.07
C GLU A 305 -12.26 0.83 14.71
N ILE A 306 -13.46 1.27 14.41
CA ILE A 306 -14.58 0.39 14.03
C ILE A 306 -14.30 -0.29 12.70
N PHE A 307 -13.78 0.43 11.70
CA PHE A 307 -13.40 -0.16 10.41
C PHE A 307 -12.31 -1.23 10.58
N GLU A 308 -11.42 -1.11 11.57
CA GLU A 308 -10.47 -2.17 11.91
C GLU A 308 -11.15 -3.46 12.37
N GLU A 309 -12.28 -3.36 13.03
CA GLU A 309 -13.06 -4.54 13.44
C GLU A 309 -13.74 -5.23 12.26
N PHE A 310 -14.26 -4.47 11.29
CA PHE A 310 -14.86 -5.04 10.07
C PHE A 310 -13.85 -5.63 9.10
N ILE A 311 -12.64 -5.09 9.03
CA ILE A 311 -11.61 -5.51 8.08
C ILE A 311 -10.93 -6.80 8.52
N ASP A 312 -10.81 -7.05 9.82
CA ASP A 312 -10.16 -8.26 10.33
C ASP A 312 -11.14 -9.43 10.38
N PRO A 313 -10.97 -10.47 9.53
CA PRO A 313 -11.84 -11.64 9.53
C PRO A 313 -11.92 -12.35 10.87
N LYS A 314 -10.92 -12.19 11.72
CA LYS A 314 -10.90 -12.74 13.09
C LYS A 314 -11.84 -12.01 14.02
N LYS A 315 -12.14 -10.75 13.73
CA LYS A 315 -13.02 -9.89 14.51
C LYS A 315 -14.45 -9.89 13.96
N SER A 316 -14.60 -9.72 12.65
CA SER A 316 -15.90 -9.62 11.97
C SER A 316 -16.56 -10.97 11.65
N GLY A 317 -15.80 -12.08 11.79
CA GLY A 317 -16.24 -13.40 11.40
C GLY A 317 -16.25 -13.61 9.87
N GLU A 318 -16.36 -14.87 9.45
CA GLU A 318 -16.35 -15.25 8.02
C GLU A 318 -17.58 -14.71 7.27
N HIS A 319 -18.70 -14.50 7.96
CA HIS A 319 -19.93 -13.98 7.34
C HIS A 319 -19.76 -12.60 6.66
N MET A 320 -18.87 -11.73 7.17
CA MET A 320 -18.59 -10.47 6.50
C MET A 320 -17.92 -10.66 5.15
N ILE A 321 -16.97 -11.61 5.07
CA ILE A 321 -16.19 -11.83 3.85
C ILE A 321 -17.03 -12.54 2.80
N GLU A 322 -17.79 -13.55 3.19
CA GLU A 322 -18.59 -14.35 2.26
C GLU A 322 -19.78 -13.59 1.67
N ASN A 323 -20.36 -12.68 2.43
CA ASN A 323 -21.61 -12.03 2.07
C ASN A 323 -21.49 -10.56 1.66
N PHE A 324 -20.35 -9.91 1.96
CA PHE A 324 -20.13 -8.47 1.80
C PHE A 324 -18.72 -8.16 1.26
N PHE A 325 -18.30 -8.92 0.25
CA PHE A 325 -16.92 -8.83 -0.27
C PHE A 325 -16.56 -7.44 -0.81
N ASP A 326 -17.46 -6.81 -1.56
CA ASP A 326 -17.23 -5.51 -2.17
C ASP A 326 -17.24 -4.40 -1.11
N GLU A 327 -18.21 -4.42 -0.20
CA GLU A 327 -18.34 -3.48 0.92
C GLU A 327 -17.13 -3.58 1.87
N HIS A 328 -16.70 -4.81 2.17
CA HIS A 328 -15.50 -5.04 2.95
C HIS A 328 -14.23 -4.47 2.31
N ARG A 329 -14.13 -4.57 0.96
CA ARG A 329 -13.04 -3.95 0.20
C ARG A 329 -13.07 -2.43 0.30
N GLU A 330 -14.24 -1.81 0.20
CA GLU A 330 -14.39 -0.36 0.32
C GLU A 330 -14.04 0.14 1.73
N ILE A 331 -14.56 -0.49 2.78
CA ILE A 331 -14.23 -0.16 4.17
C ILE A 331 -12.71 -0.22 4.41
N ARG A 332 -12.04 -1.21 3.83
CA ARG A 332 -10.59 -1.32 3.90
C ARG A 332 -9.86 -0.15 3.23
N LEU A 333 -10.33 0.31 2.07
CA LEU A 333 -9.77 1.46 1.38
C LEU A 333 -10.01 2.74 2.18
N TRP A 334 -11.17 2.92 2.75
CA TRP A 334 -11.48 4.08 3.61
C TRP A 334 -10.58 4.14 4.83
N LYS A 335 -10.38 3.02 5.52
CA LYS A 335 -9.44 2.97 6.65
C LYS A 335 -8.05 3.48 6.28
N ILE A 336 -7.52 3.03 5.15
CA ILE A 336 -6.20 3.44 4.67
C ILE A 336 -6.20 4.95 4.39
N ARG A 337 -7.19 5.43 3.66
CA ARG A 337 -7.31 6.85 3.26
C ARG A 337 -7.55 7.78 4.45
N LEU A 338 -8.36 7.35 5.42
CA LEU A 338 -8.58 8.11 6.67
C LEU A 338 -7.30 8.24 7.49
N LYS A 339 -6.46 7.20 7.57
CA LYS A 339 -5.16 7.28 8.25
C LYS A 339 -4.20 8.25 7.57
N ASP A 340 -4.28 8.37 6.24
CA ASP A 340 -3.40 9.21 5.45
C ASP A 340 -3.89 10.66 5.36
N ARG A 341 -5.19 10.90 5.22
CA ARG A 341 -5.81 12.21 4.94
C ARG A 341 -6.65 12.79 6.09
N GLY A 342 -6.96 11.99 7.11
CA GLY A 342 -7.71 12.42 8.28
C GLY A 342 -9.12 12.94 7.97
N ASN A 343 -9.52 14.00 8.69
CA ASN A 343 -10.87 14.56 8.64
C ASN A 343 -11.29 15.09 7.25
N ASP A 344 -10.37 15.62 6.44
CA ASP A 344 -10.71 16.14 5.13
C ASP A 344 -11.27 15.04 4.22
N TYR A 345 -10.63 13.86 4.23
CA TYR A 345 -11.15 12.70 3.49
C TYR A 345 -12.46 12.18 4.07
N PHE A 346 -12.63 12.27 5.39
CA PHE A 346 -13.82 11.83 6.07
C PHE A 346 -15.04 12.64 5.62
N GLU A 347 -14.96 13.95 5.67
CA GLU A 347 -16.03 14.87 5.25
C GLU A 347 -16.43 14.67 3.77
N GLU A 348 -15.44 14.50 2.89
CA GLU A 348 -15.67 14.28 1.46
C GLU A 348 -16.41 12.96 1.15
N ASN A 349 -16.28 11.94 2.01
CA ASN A 349 -16.78 10.59 1.73
C ASN A 349 -17.81 10.07 2.73
N LYS A 350 -18.20 10.85 3.73
CA LYS A 350 -19.14 10.51 4.79
C LYS A 350 -20.44 9.89 4.27
N GLU A 351 -21.09 10.54 3.30
CA GLU A 351 -22.33 10.03 2.71
C GLU A 351 -22.14 8.67 2.03
N LYS A 352 -21.03 8.47 1.32
CA LYS A 352 -20.73 7.17 0.68
C LYS A 352 -20.50 6.06 1.70
N MET A 353 -19.86 6.39 2.82
CA MET A 353 -19.66 5.44 3.91
C MET A 353 -20.98 4.99 4.50
N LEU A 354 -21.89 5.93 4.76
CA LEU A 354 -23.23 5.63 5.27
C LEU A 354 -24.02 4.73 4.32
N VAL A 355 -24.01 5.02 3.00
CA VAL A 355 -24.72 4.21 1.99
C VAL A 355 -24.24 2.76 1.97
N VAL A 356 -22.94 2.52 2.12
CA VAL A 356 -22.38 1.15 2.15
C VAL A 356 -22.82 0.42 3.42
N PHE A 357 -22.80 1.06 4.57
CA PHE A 357 -23.28 0.45 5.82
C PHE A 357 -24.80 0.21 5.79
N ASP A 358 -25.59 1.08 5.16
CA ASP A 358 -27.03 0.85 4.93
C ASP A 358 -27.28 -0.38 4.07
N ASN A 359 -26.51 -0.58 3.00
CA ASN A 359 -26.63 -1.75 2.13
C ASN A 359 -26.30 -3.05 2.88
N ILE A 360 -25.26 -3.04 3.73
CA ILE A 360 -24.92 -4.17 4.58
C ILE A 360 -26.07 -4.47 5.56
N GLU A 361 -26.61 -3.45 6.22
CA GLU A 361 -27.70 -3.58 7.17
C GLU A 361 -28.98 -4.15 6.54
N VAL A 362 -29.36 -3.66 5.36
CA VAL A 362 -30.50 -4.18 4.58
C VAL A 362 -30.31 -5.67 4.25
N THR A 363 -29.10 -6.06 3.87
CA THR A 363 -28.78 -7.45 3.52
C THR A 363 -28.84 -8.36 4.74
N ILE A 364 -28.31 -7.91 5.89
CA ILE A 364 -28.38 -8.63 7.17
C ILE A 364 -29.85 -8.81 7.59
N THR A 365 -30.62 -7.75 7.52
CA THR A 365 -32.04 -7.79 7.90
C THR A 365 -32.83 -8.79 7.05
N LYS A 366 -32.57 -8.85 5.74
CA LYS A 366 -33.16 -9.86 4.85
C LYS A 366 -32.76 -11.29 5.25
N LYS A 367 -31.48 -11.52 5.59
CA LYS A 367 -31.01 -12.84 6.01
C LYS A 367 -31.58 -13.27 7.35
N LEU A 368 -31.61 -12.38 8.34
CA LEU A 368 -32.24 -12.66 9.63
C LEU A 368 -33.73 -12.99 9.52
N ARG A 369 -34.45 -12.36 8.58
CA ARG A 369 -35.87 -12.73 8.31
C ARG A 369 -36.02 -14.11 7.69
N ASN A 370 -35.11 -14.50 6.80
CA ASN A 370 -35.13 -15.82 6.16
C ASN A 370 -34.70 -16.96 7.08
N GLU A 371 -33.96 -16.68 8.16
CA GLU A 371 -33.60 -17.68 9.19
C GLU A 371 -34.72 -17.91 10.21
N ILE A 372 -35.74 -17.01 10.27
CA ILE A 372 -36.89 -17.10 11.19
C ILE A 372 -38.14 -17.69 10.49
N SER A 373 -38.13 -17.77 9.17
CA SER A 373 -39.20 -18.38 8.36
C SER A 373 -38.87 -19.83 8.00
#